data_8c31a2abf3344a093397326d1ab64e45
#
_entry.id   8c31a2abf3344a093397326d1ab64e45
#
_cell.length_a   1.000
_cell.length_b   1.000
_cell.length_c   1.000
_cell.angle_alpha   90.00
_cell.angle_beta   90.00
_cell.angle_gamma   90.00
#
_symmetry.space_group_name_H-M   'P 1'
#
loop_
_entity.id
_entity.type
_entity.pdbx_description
1 polymer ?
#
loop_
_entity_poly.entity_id
_entity_poly.type
_entity_poly.pdbx_seq_one_letter_code
_entity_poly.pdbx_strand_id
1 'polypeptide(L)'
;IEEARRKVASLINSRPEEIYFTSCGSESDNMALKGIAYANKDKGKHIITSKIEHPAILHTCQNLEKNGFKVTYLDVDTKGFVNLENLKKSIRPDTIFISTMFANNEIGTIEPIEQIVKIAHENNIIFHTDAVQAVGNIPIDVQKMNIDMLSLSGHKIYAPKGIGLLYKSSRINIVP
;
A
#
# COMPACT_ATOMS: atom_id res chain seq x y z
N ILE A 1 -1.26 -21.64 -12.24
CA ILE A 1 -1.48 -20.24 -11.78
C ILE A 1 -2.56 -20.23 -10.71
N GLU A 2 -3.74 -20.81 -10.93
CA GLU A 2 -4.87 -20.73 -10.00
C GLU A 2 -4.61 -21.39 -8.63
N GLU A 3 -3.88 -22.48 -8.58
CA GLU A 3 -3.44 -23.08 -7.30
C GLU A 3 -2.53 -22.13 -6.51
N ALA A 4 -1.57 -21.49 -7.19
CA ALA A 4 -0.69 -20.50 -6.56
C ALA A 4 -1.50 -19.30 -6.04
N ARG A 5 -2.48 -18.82 -6.82
CA ARG A 5 -3.40 -17.75 -6.43
C ARG A 5 -4.14 -18.07 -5.14
N ARG A 6 -4.71 -19.28 -5.03
CA ARG A 6 -5.39 -19.74 -3.80
C ARG A 6 -4.45 -19.82 -2.60
N LYS A 7 -3.22 -20.33 -2.79
CA LYS A 7 -2.22 -20.42 -1.71
C LYS A 7 -1.85 -19.03 -1.19
N VAL A 8 -1.60 -18.09 -2.09
CA VAL A 8 -1.27 -16.71 -1.70
C VAL A 8 -2.47 -16.02 -1.04
N ALA A 9 -3.67 -16.18 -1.60
CA ALA A 9 -4.88 -15.63 -1.00
C ALA A 9 -5.08 -16.16 0.43
N SER A 10 -4.89 -17.46 0.65
CA SER A 10 -4.97 -18.07 1.99
C SER A 10 -3.91 -17.52 2.95
N LEU A 11 -2.70 -17.18 2.46
CA LEU A 11 -1.61 -16.65 3.30
C LEU A 11 -1.95 -15.31 3.97
N ILE A 12 -2.75 -14.47 3.29
CA ILE A 12 -3.14 -13.15 3.77
C ILE A 12 -4.64 -13.05 4.10
N ASN A 13 -5.34 -14.18 4.13
CA ASN A 13 -6.80 -14.26 4.35
C ASN A 13 -7.61 -13.39 3.38
N SER A 14 -7.29 -13.45 2.08
CA SER A 14 -8.05 -12.79 1.01
C SER A 14 -8.80 -13.82 0.16
N ARG A 15 -9.62 -13.33 -0.78
CA ARG A 15 -10.22 -14.16 -1.81
C ARG A 15 -9.28 -14.28 -3.02
N PRO A 16 -9.25 -15.42 -3.72
CA PRO A 16 -8.37 -15.61 -4.89
C PRO A 16 -8.56 -14.56 -5.98
N GLU A 17 -9.77 -14.12 -6.23
CA GLU A 17 -10.10 -13.10 -7.24
C GLU A 17 -9.59 -11.69 -6.90
N GLU A 18 -9.13 -11.47 -5.67
CA GLU A 18 -8.52 -10.21 -5.21
C GLU A 18 -6.99 -10.18 -5.39
N ILE A 19 -6.41 -11.27 -5.92
CA ILE A 19 -4.97 -11.42 -6.14
C ILE A 19 -4.63 -11.17 -7.61
N TYR A 20 -3.76 -10.22 -7.88
CA TYR A 20 -3.26 -9.85 -9.21
C TYR A 20 -1.75 -10.09 -9.26
N PHE A 21 -1.31 -11.05 -10.07
CA PHE A 21 0.11 -11.30 -10.25
C PHE A 21 0.77 -10.20 -11.09
N THR A 22 1.94 -9.80 -10.68
CA THR A 22 2.81 -8.81 -11.31
C THR A 22 4.22 -9.38 -11.46
N SER A 23 5.14 -8.65 -12.08
CA SER A 23 6.53 -9.08 -12.22
C SER A 23 7.37 -8.84 -10.95
N CYS A 24 6.94 -7.92 -10.08
CA CYS A 24 7.67 -7.57 -8.85
C CYS A 24 6.83 -6.66 -7.93
N GLY A 25 7.31 -6.43 -6.70
CA GLY A 25 6.69 -5.49 -5.77
C GLY A 25 6.59 -4.07 -6.33
N SER A 26 7.64 -3.59 -7.02
CA SER A 26 7.63 -2.25 -7.62
C SER A 26 6.54 -2.06 -8.66
N GLU A 27 6.22 -3.09 -9.45
CA GLU A 27 5.07 -3.05 -10.37
C GLU A 27 3.75 -3.00 -9.59
N SER A 28 3.64 -3.80 -8.52
CA SER A 28 2.46 -3.81 -7.65
C SER A 28 2.21 -2.43 -7.03
N ASP A 29 3.25 -1.79 -6.49
CA ASP A 29 3.19 -0.45 -5.93
C ASP A 29 2.77 0.60 -6.97
N ASN A 30 3.39 0.57 -8.15
CA ASN A 30 3.03 1.46 -9.25
C ASN A 30 1.58 1.26 -9.69
N MET A 31 1.13 0.01 -9.80
CA MET A 31 -0.24 -0.34 -10.16
C MET A 31 -1.23 0.16 -9.10
N ALA A 32 -0.90 0.01 -7.81
CA ALA A 32 -1.72 0.52 -6.72
C ALA A 32 -1.82 2.04 -6.76
N LEU A 33 -0.69 2.76 -6.71
CA LEU A 33 -0.67 4.21 -6.60
C LEU A 33 -1.28 4.89 -7.83
N LYS A 34 -0.83 4.52 -9.02
CA LYS A 34 -1.33 5.12 -10.27
C LYS A 34 -2.78 4.74 -10.51
N GLY A 35 -3.11 3.46 -10.30
CA GLY A 35 -4.47 2.95 -10.50
C GLY A 35 -5.50 3.68 -9.64
N ILE A 36 -5.20 3.91 -8.36
CA ILE A 36 -6.07 4.69 -7.46
C ILE A 36 -6.09 6.16 -7.82
N ALA A 37 -4.91 6.77 -8.05
CA ALA A 37 -4.82 8.19 -8.36
C ALA A 37 -5.69 8.56 -9.57
N TYR A 38 -5.56 7.82 -10.67
CA TYR A 38 -6.32 8.09 -11.87
C TYR A 38 -7.79 7.70 -11.78
N ALA A 39 -8.14 6.63 -11.05
CA ALA A 39 -9.53 6.24 -10.83
C ALA A 39 -10.31 7.24 -9.96
N ASN A 40 -9.64 8.01 -9.12
CA ASN A 40 -10.28 8.93 -8.17
C ASN A 40 -9.94 10.42 -8.42
N LYS A 41 -9.30 10.76 -9.54
CA LYS A 41 -8.86 12.13 -9.87
C LYS A 41 -9.96 13.19 -9.81
N ASP A 42 -11.21 12.78 -10.02
CA ASP A 42 -12.37 13.67 -9.99
C ASP A 42 -12.89 13.88 -8.55
N LYS A 43 -12.54 13.00 -7.60
CA LYS A 43 -12.87 13.14 -6.18
C LYS A 43 -11.84 13.98 -5.43
N GLY A 44 -10.58 13.92 -5.87
CA GLY A 44 -9.48 14.64 -5.25
C GLY A 44 -8.14 14.29 -5.89
N LYS A 45 -7.11 15.02 -5.49
CA LYS A 45 -5.74 14.87 -6.04
C LYS A 45 -4.67 14.85 -4.96
N HIS A 46 -5.04 14.61 -3.70
CA HIS A 46 -4.07 14.56 -2.62
C HIS A 46 -3.80 13.12 -2.17
N ILE A 47 -2.52 12.82 -1.99
CA ILE A 47 -1.99 11.51 -1.56
C ILE A 47 -1.11 11.74 -0.33
N ILE A 48 -1.18 10.83 0.63
CA ILE A 48 -0.30 10.85 1.80
C ILE A 48 0.55 9.58 1.80
N THR A 49 1.85 9.74 2.03
CA THR A 49 2.81 8.64 2.17
C THR A 49 3.87 9.00 3.22
N SER A 50 4.77 8.09 3.56
CA SER A 50 5.88 8.38 4.48
C SER A 50 7.18 8.71 3.72
N LYS A 51 8.13 9.36 4.40
CA LYS A 51 9.46 9.65 3.84
C LYS A 51 10.37 8.44 3.77
N ILE A 52 10.04 7.37 4.50
CA ILE A 52 10.87 6.15 4.60
C ILE A 52 10.40 5.02 3.68
N GLU A 53 9.49 5.31 2.75
CA GLU A 53 9.00 4.33 1.78
C GLU A 53 10.10 3.85 0.83
N HIS A 54 9.86 2.67 0.26
CA HIS A 54 10.70 2.16 -0.82
C HIS A 54 10.71 3.14 -2.03
N PRO A 55 11.82 3.26 -2.77
CA PRO A 55 11.90 4.12 -3.97
C PRO A 55 10.78 3.91 -4.99
N ALA A 56 10.22 2.70 -5.09
CA ALA A 56 9.08 2.43 -5.96
C ALA A 56 7.85 3.29 -5.61
N ILE A 57 7.58 3.51 -4.32
CA ILE A 57 6.52 4.40 -3.84
C ILE A 57 6.92 5.86 -4.05
N LEU A 58 8.11 6.26 -3.56
CA LEU A 58 8.55 7.66 -3.61
C LEU A 58 8.64 8.21 -5.04
N HIS A 59 9.27 7.45 -5.96
CA HIS A 59 9.38 7.88 -7.36
C HIS A 59 8.03 7.88 -8.07
N THR A 60 7.11 6.97 -7.71
CA THR A 60 5.76 7.00 -8.26
C THR A 60 4.98 8.21 -7.76
N CYS A 61 5.11 8.58 -6.49
CA CYS A 61 4.54 9.81 -5.93
C CYS A 61 5.08 11.05 -6.64
N GLN A 62 6.41 11.16 -6.82
CA GLN A 62 7.03 12.25 -7.58
C GLN A 62 6.54 12.34 -9.04
N ASN A 63 6.30 11.18 -9.68
CA ASN A 63 5.70 11.16 -11.02
C ASN A 63 4.25 11.67 -11.00
N LEU A 64 3.46 11.29 -10.01
CA LEU A 64 2.09 11.76 -9.84
C LEU A 64 2.05 13.28 -9.57
N GLU A 65 3.02 13.84 -8.81
CA GLU A 65 3.15 15.29 -8.61
C GLU A 65 3.34 16.02 -9.94
N LYS A 66 4.20 15.50 -10.84
CA LYS A 66 4.39 16.05 -12.19
C LYS A 66 3.11 15.99 -13.03
N ASN A 67 2.18 15.12 -12.69
CA ASN A 67 0.88 14.95 -13.34
C ASN A 67 -0.27 15.68 -12.59
N GLY A 68 0.06 16.62 -11.69
CA GLY A 68 -0.90 17.53 -11.06
C GLY A 68 -1.55 16.99 -9.79
N PHE A 69 -1.05 15.89 -9.24
CA PHE A 69 -1.40 15.45 -7.88
C PHE A 69 -0.56 16.21 -6.85
N LYS A 70 -1.00 16.17 -5.60
CA LYS A 70 -0.28 16.72 -4.45
C LYS A 70 0.06 15.58 -3.52
N VAL A 71 1.29 15.54 -3.01
CA VAL A 71 1.73 14.48 -2.10
C VAL A 71 2.23 15.10 -0.80
N THR A 72 1.73 14.57 0.31
CA THR A 72 2.29 14.84 1.64
C THR A 72 3.16 13.66 2.04
N TYR A 73 4.44 13.93 2.28
CA TYR A 73 5.42 12.97 2.79
C TYR A 73 5.55 13.15 4.30
N LEU A 74 4.98 12.25 5.06
CA LEU A 74 5.02 12.27 6.52
C LEU A 74 6.45 12.04 7.05
N ASP A 75 6.84 12.83 8.01
CA ASP A 75 8.02 12.55 8.82
C ASP A 75 7.74 11.39 9.77
N VAL A 76 8.79 10.67 10.12
CA VAL A 76 8.78 9.60 11.11
C VAL A 76 9.59 10.03 12.34
N ASP A 77 9.35 9.37 13.45
CA ASP A 77 10.14 9.58 14.66
C ASP A 77 11.55 8.95 14.56
N THR A 78 12.34 9.06 15.61
CA THR A 78 13.72 8.51 15.66
C THR A 78 13.77 6.97 15.60
N LYS A 79 12.64 6.29 15.75
CA LYS A 79 12.49 4.84 15.62
C LYS A 79 11.87 4.44 14.28
N GLY A 80 11.51 5.42 13.45
CA GLY A 80 10.91 5.20 12.14
C GLY A 80 9.39 5.07 12.15
N PHE A 81 8.67 5.36 13.23
CA PHE A 81 7.21 5.31 13.24
C PHE A 81 6.58 6.57 12.67
N VAL A 82 5.56 6.39 11.85
CA VAL A 82 4.67 7.46 11.42
C VAL A 82 3.90 8.01 12.62
N ASN A 83 3.93 9.33 12.81
CA ASN A 83 3.15 9.98 13.85
C ASN A 83 1.68 10.08 13.42
N LEU A 84 0.78 9.38 14.14
CA LEU A 84 -0.63 9.31 13.81
C LEU A 84 -1.36 10.65 13.91
N GLU A 85 -0.94 11.54 14.81
CA GLU A 85 -1.52 12.88 14.93
C GLU A 85 -1.11 13.76 13.73
N ASN A 86 0.13 13.62 13.26
CA ASN A 86 0.57 14.30 12.03
C ASN A 86 -0.16 13.75 10.80
N LEU A 87 -0.40 12.44 10.74
CA LEU A 87 -1.22 11.83 9.70
C LEU A 87 -2.62 12.45 9.68
N LYS A 88 -3.32 12.49 10.83
CA LYS A 88 -4.66 13.11 10.93
C LYS A 88 -4.67 14.57 10.48
N LYS A 89 -3.68 15.36 10.90
CA LYS A 89 -3.56 16.79 10.51
C LYS A 89 -3.24 16.99 9.03
N SER A 90 -2.66 15.99 8.38
CA SER A 90 -2.32 16.01 6.94
C SER A 90 -3.50 15.68 6.04
N ILE A 91 -4.58 15.13 6.59
CA ILE A 91 -5.79 14.80 5.83
C ILE A 91 -6.49 16.10 5.39
N ARG A 92 -6.84 16.14 4.11
CA ARG A 92 -7.51 17.24 3.45
C ARG A 92 -8.81 16.78 2.82
N PRO A 93 -9.76 17.66 2.50
CA PRO A 93 -10.99 17.26 1.81
C PRO A 93 -10.78 16.57 0.45
N ASP A 94 -9.64 16.85 -0.21
CA ASP A 94 -9.25 16.27 -1.49
C ASP A 94 -8.25 15.09 -1.34
N THR A 95 -8.06 14.54 -0.12
CA THR A 95 -7.24 13.35 0.11
C THR A 95 -8.00 12.10 -0.35
N ILE A 96 -7.39 11.37 -1.29
CA ILE A 96 -8.01 10.16 -1.88
C ILE A 96 -7.30 8.88 -1.48
N PHE A 97 -6.04 8.97 -1.02
CA PHE A 97 -5.20 7.79 -0.86
C PHE A 97 -4.13 7.99 0.23
N ILE A 98 -3.95 6.98 1.05
CA ILE A 98 -2.84 6.87 2.00
C ILE A 98 -2.07 5.58 1.66
N SER A 99 -0.74 5.70 1.52
CA SER A 99 0.16 4.57 1.32
C SER A 99 1.28 4.63 2.34
N THR A 100 1.41 3.60 3.18
CA THR A 100 2.53 3.44 4.11
C THR A 100 3.02 2.00 4.09
N MET A 101 4.34 1.83 4.12
CA MET A 101 4.91 0.48 4.18
C MET A 101 4.49 -0.22 5.48
N PHE A 102 4.36 -1.55 5.43
CA PHE A 102 4.02 -2.35 6.59
C PHE A 102 5.22 -2.49 7.54
N ALA A 103 6.37 -2.78 6.97
CA ALA A 103 7.62 -2.91 7.69
C ALA A 103 8.77 -2.32 6.85
N ASN A 104 9.64 -1.55 7.49
CA ASN A 104 10.75 -0.93 6.79
C ASN A 104 11.90 -1.93 6.58
N ASN A 105 12.44 -1.95 5.37
CA ASN A 105 13.50 -2.88 4.95
C ASN A 105 14.90 -2.55 5.49
N GLU A 106 15.13 -1.34 5.98
CA GLU A 106 16.44 -0.89 6.46
C GLU A 106 16.53 -0.93 7.99
N ILE A 107 15.50 -0.44 8.68
CA ILE A 107 15.50 -0.27 10.14
C ILE A 107 14.58 -1.28 10.86
N GLY A 108 13.75 -2.03 10.13
CA GLY A 108 12.91 -3.08 10.70
C GLY A 108 11.67 -2.59 11.45
N THR A 109 11.37 -1.31 11.44
CA THR A 109 10.17 -0.74 12.08
C THR A 109 8.92 -1.30 11.45
N ILE A 110 7.98 -1.79 12.26
CA ILE A 110 6.66 -2.26 11.83
C ILE A 110 5.65 -1.16 12.15
N GLU A 111 5.04 -0.59 11.11
CA GLU A 111 4.11 0.52 11.27
C GLU A 111 2.78 0.08 11.92
N PRO A 112 2.09 0.96 12.65
CA PRO A 112 0.81 0.67 13.28
C PRO A 112 -0.35 0.62 12.26
N ILE A 113 -0.29 -0.33 11.32
CA ILE A 113 -1.16 -0.42 10.15
C ILE A 113 -2.65 -0.38 10.50
N GLU A 114 -3.10 -1.13 11.51
CA GLU A 114 -4.51 -1.14 11.89
C GLU A 114 -5.01 0.25 12.32
N GLN A 115 -4.16 1.05 12.98
CA GLN A 115 -4.51 2.40 13.40
C GLN A 115 -4.53 3.36 12.21
N ILE A 116 -3.58 3.20 11.27
CA ILE A 116 -3.52 4.02 10.04
C ILE A 116 -4.73 3.71 9.15
N VAL A 117 -5.07 2.43 8.95
CA VAL A 117 -6.28 2.00 8.22
C VAL A 117 -7.53 2.61 8.83
N LYS A 118 -7.66 2.55 10.16
CA LYS A 118 -8.81 3.13 10.87
C LYS A 118 -8.95 4.63 10.57
N ILE A 119 -7.84 5.38 10.66
CA ILE A 119 -7.83 6.83 10.34
C ILE A 119 -8.22 7.06 8.88
N ALA A 120 -7.70 6.27 7.94
CA ALA A 120 -8.04 6.37 6.53
C ALA A 120 -9.54 6.16 6.30
N HIS A 121 -10.11 5.09 6.83
CA HIS A 121 -11.51 4.74 6.62
C HIS A 121 -12.51 5.68 7.33
N GLU A 122 -12.16 6.21 8.50
CA GLU A 122 -12.95 7.25 9.17
C GLU A 122 -13.09 8.53 8.30
N ASN A 123 -12.19 8.72 7.34
CA ASN A 123 -12.19 9.84 6.40
C ASN A 123 -12.56 9.44 4.96
N ASN A 124 -13.05 8.21 4.73
CA ASN A 124 -13.39 7.66 3.41
C ASN A 124 -12.20 7.65 2.42
N ILE A 125 -10.98 7.46 2.93
CA ILE A 125 -9.75 7.42 2.17
C ILE A 125 -9.33 5.96 1.96
N ILE A 126 -8.89 5.62 0.74
CA ILE A 126 -8.38 4.30 0.39
C ILE A 126 -6.99 4.11 1.00
N PHE A 127 -6.71 2.92 1.54
CA PHE A 127 -5.43 2.57 2.15
C PHE A 127 -4.68 1.48 1.37
N HIS A 128 -3.40 1.73 1.14
CA HIS A 128 -2.45 0.76 0.59
C HIS A 128 -1.27 0.58 1.54
N THR A 129 -0.72 -0.64 1.54
CA THR A 129 0.55 -0.92 2.23
C THR A 129 1.51 -1.69 1.33
N ASP A 130 2.76 -1.20 1.23
CA ASP A 130 3.88 -2.03 0.77
C ASP A 130 4.25 -3.02 1.88
N ALA A 131 3.85 -4.28 1.70
CA ALA A 131 4.09 -5.36 2.65
C ALA A 131 5.19 -6.32 2.17
N VAL A 132 6.04 -5.89 1.25
CA VAL A 132 7.13 -6.70 0.67
C VAL A 132 8.04 -7.29 1.75
N GLN A 133 8.28 -6.58 2.84
CA GLN A 133 9.10 -7.08 3.96
C GLN A 133 8.29 -7.80 5.04
N ALA A 134 6.98 -7.70 5.03
CA ALA A 134 6.11 -8.20 6.11
C ALA A 134 5.51 -9.58 5.79
N VAL A 135 5.01 -9.78 4.57
CA VAL A 135 4.37 -11.06 4.18
C VAL A 135 5.36 -12.21 4.33
N GLY A 136 4.90 -13.28 4.99
CA GLY A 136 5.72 -14.44 5.30
C GLY A 136 6.57 -14.32 6.57
N ASN A 137 6.81 -13.10 7.07
CA ASN A 137 7.56 -12.85 8.31
C ASN A 137 6.63 -12.43 9.46
N ILE A 138 5.53 -11.73 9.15
CA ILE A 138 4.55 -11.22 10.10
C ILE A 138 3.18 -11.77 9.67
N PRO A 139 2.36 -12.29 10.60
CA PRO A 139 0.99 -12.67 10.27
C PRO A 139 0.18 -11.47 9.77
N ILE A 140 -0.36 -11.58 8.57
CA ILE A 140 -1.20 -10.55 7.97
C ILE A 140 -2.56 -11.16 7.63
N ASP A 141 -3.61 -10.51 8.11
CA ASP A 141 -5.00 -10.83 7.79
C ASP A 141 -5.65 -9.56 7.22
N VAL A 142 -5.75 -9.50 5.89
CA VAL A 142 -6.27 -8.30 5.22
C VAL A 142 -7.73 -8.03 5.51
N GLN A 143 -8.51 -9.06 5.85
CA GLN A 143 -9.91 -8.92 6.23
C GLN A 143 -10.02 -8.30 7.63
N LYS A 144 -9.33 -8.90 8.61
CA LYS A 144 -9.33 -8.43 10.01
C LYS A 144 -8.76 -7.02 10.12
N MET A 145 -7.63 -6.76 9.45
CA MET A 145 -6.97 -5.45 9.45
C MET A 145 -7.68 -4.44 8.54
N ASN A 146 -8.68 -4.88 7.77
CA ASN A 146 -9.46 -4.08 6.82
C ASN A 146 -8.59 -3.32 5.80
N ILE A 147 -7.52 -3.96 5.33
CA ILE A 147 -6.61 -3.40 4.32
C ILE A 147 -7.31 -3.40 2.96
N ASP A 148 -7.23 -2.28 2.23
CA ASP A 148 -7.83 -2.17 0.90
C ASP A 148 -6.92 -2.72 -0.19
N MET A 149 -5.62 -2.44 -0.11
CA MET A 149 -4.63 -2.89 -1.08
C MET A 149 -3.29 -3.21 -0.39
N LEU A 150 -2.60 -4.23 -0.90
CA LEU A 150 -1.31 -4.67 -0.37
C LEU A 150 -0.41 -5.15 -1.50
N SER A 151 0.84 -4.66 -1.53
CA SER A 151 1.87 -5.11 -2.46
C SER A 151 2.82 -6.11 -1.82
N LEU A 152 3.23 -7.13 -2.57
CA LEU A 152 4.32 -8.02 -2.15
C LEU A 152 5.21 -8.43 -3.32
N SER A 153 6.40 -8.96 -3.01
CA SER A 153 7.38 -9.47 -3.97
C SER A 153 7.80 -10.89 -3.60
N GLY A 154 7.73 -11.81 -4.56
CA GLY A 154 7.96 -13.22 -4.33
C GLY A 154 9.37 -13.53 -3.83
N HIS A 155 10.41 -12.81 -4.29
CA HIS A 155 11.80 -13.08 -3.86
C HIS A 155 12.06 -12.79 -2.37
N LYS A 156 11.14 -12.13 -1.67
CA LYS A 156 11.22 -11.90 -0.22
C LYS A 156 10.62 -13.05 0.60
N ILE A 157 9.91 -13.96 -0.06
CA ILE A 157 9.32 -15.19 0.53
C ILE A 157 9.86 -16.44 -0.18
N TYR A 158 11.12 -16.42 -0.56
CA TYR A 158 11.85 -17.55 -1.17
C TYR A 158 11.32 -18.02 -2.53
N ALA A 159 10.48 -17.25 -3.20
CA ALA A 159 10.10 -17.53 -4.58
C ALA A 159 11.16 -16.99 -5.57
N PRO A 160 11.15 -17.44 -6.83
CA PRO A 160 12.01 -16.87 -7.86
C PRO A 160 11.82 -15.36 -8.04
N LYS A 161 12.88 -14.69 -8.52
CA LYS A 161 12.75 -13.30 -9.02
C LYS A 161 11.84 -13.28 -10.25
N GLY A 162 11.20 -12.13 -10.50
CA GLY A 162 10.31 -11.94 -11.64
C GLY A 162 8.84 -12.25 -11.34
N ILE A 163 8.49 -12.36 -10.04
CA ILE A 163 7.10 -12.49 -9.60
C ILE A 163 6.82 -11.59 -8.41
N GLY A 164 5.73 -10.89 -8.46
CA GLY A 164 5.11 -10.12 -7.37
C GLY A 164 3.60 -10.26 -7.44
N LEU A 165 2.91 -9.59 -6.57
CA LEU A 165 1.46 -9.48 -6.63
C LEU A 165 0.95 -8.24 -5.94
N LEU A 166 -0.23 -7.83 -6.37
CA LEU A 166 -1.09 -6.85 -5.71
C LEU A 166 -2.33 -7.58 -5.19
N TYR A 167 -2.57 -7.51 -3.89
CA TYR A 167 -3.89 -7.72 -3.33
C TYR A 167 -4.69 -6.42 -3.51
N LYS A 168 -5.89 -6.54 -4.01
CA LYS A 168 -6.84 -5.44 -4.15
C LYS A 168 -8.22 -5.92 -3.73
N SER A 169 -8.76 -5.36 -2.66
CA SER A 169 -10.12 -5.63 -2.23
C SER A 169 -11.10 -5.40 -3.39
N SER A 170 -12.09 -6.28 -3.53
CA SER A 170 -13.14 -6.15 -4.54
C SER A 170 -13.95 -4.86 -4.44
N ARG A 171 -13.89 -4.19 -3.28
CA ARG A 171 -14.53 -2.88 -3.05
C ARG A 171 -13.83 -1.74 -3.79
N ILE A 172 -12.56 -1.92 -4.17
CA ILE A 172 -11.72 -0.87 -4.75
C ILE A 172 -11.68 -1.00 -6.26
N ASN A 173 -11.91 0.11 -6.94
CA ASN A 173 -11.73 0.24 -8.38
C ASN A 173 -10.41 0.96 -8.68
N ILE A 174 -9.65 0.42 -9.61
CA ILE A 174 -8.43 1.02 -10.14
C ILE A 174 -8.53 1.13 -11.66
N VAL A 175 -7.84 2.11 -12.23
CA VAL A 175 -7.61 2.16 -13.68
C VAL A 175 -6.37 1.31 -13.96
N PRO A 176 -6.42 0.40 -14.95
CA PRO A 176 -5.26 -0.42 -15.36
C PRO A 176 -4.10 0.43 -15.85
#